data_38f19392bf63efbd78a9157a9f61298c
#
_entry.id   38f19392bf63efbd78a9157a9f61298c
#
_cell.length_a   1.000
_cell.length_b   1.000
_cell.length_c   1.000
_cell.angle_alpha   90.00
_cell.angle_beta   90.00
_cell.angle_gamma   90.00
#
_symmetry.space_group_name_H-M   'P 1'
#
loop_
_entity.id
_entity.type
_entity.pdbx_description
1 polymer ?
#
loop_
_entity_poly.entity_id
_entity_poly.type
_entity_poly.pdbx_seq_one_letter_code
_entity_poly.pdbx_strand_id
1 'polypeptide(L)'
;MQHIRNFSIIAHVDHGKSTLADRIIQICGGLTDREMQEQVLDSMELERERGITIKAQSVTLRYRARDGAGYQLNFIDTPGHVDFSYEVSRSLAACEGALLVVDAAQGVEAQSVANCYTAIEQGLEVVPVINKIDLPSADADRVIREIEDIIGIEARDAVRVSAKTGQNVPDLLEALVSRIPAPGGREDAPLQALIVDSWFDNYVGVVSLLRIVNGVLRRGDRIRVVSTGRAWDADRVGHFTPKRVDSEELRAGEVGWLIAGIKDIGGAPVGDTVTHESRPCDVALPGFKSVKPRVFSGLFPVRSEDYEAFRDALQKLRLNDSALSFEPEVSAALGFGFRCGFLGLLHMEIVQERLEREYDLDLVTSAPTVVYEVLTTDGDQVYVDNPSKLPPGGKVAELREPIIVANILVPPEHVGGVLKLCQDKRGVQKKMLQLGTQMSLQYELPLAEVVLDFFDRLKSASRGYASFDYEFSHFQRAPLVKLDVLINGDRVDALSIIVHRDTAYQRGRDLVDKMQELIPRQMFEVAIQAAIGSQVIARASVKALRKNVLAKCYGGDVTRKRKLLEKQKEGKKRMKQLGTVEIPQEAFLAVLQVGKK
;
A
#
# COMPACT_ATOMS: atom_id res chain seq x y z
N MET A 1 -19.31 -24.53 -17.72
CA MET A 1 -17.90 -24.23 -17.38
C MET A 1 -16.97 -24.10 -18.58
N GLN A 2 -17.04 -24.91 -19.65
CA GLN A 2 -16.10 -24.85 -20.79
C GLN A 2 -16.00 -23.48 -21.48
N HIS A 3 -17.04 -22.66 -21.42
CA HIS A 3 -17.09 -21.31 -21.98
C HIS A 3 -16.85 -20.18 -20.95
N ILE A 4 -16.34 -20.51 -19.76
CA ILE A 4 -15.94 -19.50 -18.76
C ILE A 4 -14.43 -19.31 -18.82
N ARG A 5 -13.97 -18.06 -18.70
CA ARG A 5 -12.56 -17.71 -18.54
C ARG A 5 -12.42 -16.70 -17.40
N ASN A 6 -11.69 -17.11 -16.36
CA ASN A 6 -11.36 -16.22 -15.24
C ASN A 6 -9.91 -15.79 -15.40
N PHE A 7 -9.70 -14.51 -15.52
CA PHE A 7 -8.37 -13.98 -15.76
C PHE A 7 -8.15 -12.63 -15.07
N SER A 8 -6.91 -12.33 -14.87
CA SER A 8 -6.45 -11.03 -14.37
C SER A 8 -5.46 -10.39 -15.33
N ILE A 9 -5.25 -9.09 -15.20
CA ILE A 9 -4.19 -8.37 -15.90
C ILE A 9 -3.11 -8.00 -14.89
N ILE A 10 -1.91 -8.51 -15.08
CA ILE A 10 -0.71 -8.16 -14.31
C ILE A 10 0.19 -7.28 -15.16
N ALA A 11 0.62 -6.15 -14.61
CA ALA A 11 1.42 -5.16 -15.29
C ALA A 11 2.21 -4.33 -14.29
N HIS A 12 3.30 -3.73 -14.74
CA HIS A 12 3.91 -2.63 -14.01
C HIS A 12 3.03 -1.37 -14.08
N VAL A 13 3.22 -0.45 -13.14
CA VAL A 13 2.58 0.88 -13.17
C VAL A 13 2.90 1.56 -14.50
N ASP A 14 1.94 2.23 -15.10
CA ASP A 14 2.03 2.92 -16.39
C ASP A 14 2.22 2.03 -17.65
N HIS A 15 2.23 0.69 -17.55
CA HIS A 15 2.24 -0.18 -18.74
C HIS A 15 0.90 -0.25 -19.49
N GLY A 16 -0.13 0.44 -18.98
CA GLY A 16 -1.43 0.59 -19.65
C GLY A 16 -2.46 -0.48 -19.28
N LYS A 17 -2.36 -1.04 -18.07
CA LYS A 17 -3.31 -2.02 -17.50
C LYS A 17 -4.76 -1.52 -17.57
N SER A 18 -5.08 -0.38 -16.92
CA SER A 18 -6.44 0.17 -16.84
C SER A 18 -6.97 0.55 -18.24
N THR A 19 -6.11 1.10 -19.13
CA THR A 19 -6.49 1.42 -20.52
C THR A 19 -6.86 0.14 -21.30
N LEU A 20 -6.13 -0.97 -21.08
CA LEU A 20 -6.43 -2.24 -21.73
C LEU A 20 -7.72 -2.84 -21.18
N ALA A 21 -7.94 -2.74 -19.87
CA ALA A 21 -9.17 -3.16 -19.20
C ALA A 21 -10.40 -2.43 -19.78
N ASP A 22 -10.32 -1.10 -19.89
CA ASP A 22 -11.38 -0.27 -20.49
C ASP A 22 -11.69 -0.71 -21.93
N ARG A 23 -10.65 -1.02 -22.70
CA ARG A 23 -10.82 -1.43 -24.09
C ARG A 23 -11.47 -2.82 -24.20
N ILE A 24 -11.12 -3.75 -23.31
CA ILE A 24 -11.76 -5.07 -23.24
C ILE A 24 -13.24 -4.91 -22.87
N ILE A 25 -13.57 -4.10 -21.87
CA ILE A 25 -14.94 -3.82 -21.43
C ILE A 25 -15.76 -3.23 -22.58
N GLN A 26 -15.20 -2.27 -23.32
CA GLN A 26 -15.83 -1.63 -24.46
C GLN A 26 -16.14 -2.64 -25.57
N ILE A 27 -15.18 -3.46 -25.98
CA ILE A 27 -15.33 -4.45 -27.07
C ILE A 27 -16.37 -5.52 -26.68
N CYS A 28 -16.38 -5.94 -25.44
CA CYS A 28 -17.36 -6.92 -24.93
C CYS A 28 -18.75 -6.33 -24.66
N GLY A 29 -18.94 -5.02 -24.88
CA GLY A 29 -20.24 -4.35 -24.69
C GLY A 29 -20.68 -4.25 -23.24
N GLY A 30 -19.74 -4.26 -22.28
CA GLY A 30 -20.02 -4.11 -20.85
C GLY A 30 -20.61 -2.75 -20.48
N LEU A 31 -20.29 -1.71 -21.25
CA LEU A 31 -20.84 -0.35 -21.14
C LEU A 31 -21.13 0.22 -22.52
N THR A 32 -22.12 1.12 -22.62
CA THR A 32 -22.36 1.90 -23.83
C THR A 32 -21.29 2.98 -24.00
N ASP A 33 -21.05 3.45 -25.25
CA ASP A 33 -20.07 4.52 -25.52
C ASP A 33 -20.32 5.81 -24.72
N ARG A 34 -21.57 6.06 -24.31
CA ARG A 34 -21.93 7.22 -23.47
C ARG A 34 -21.62 7.03 -21.98
N GLU A 35 -21.54 5.77 -21.53
CA GLU A 35 -21.24 5.41 -20.13
C GLU A 35 -19.74 5.14 -19.92
N MET A 36 -18.98 4.98 -21.03
CA MET A 36 -17.53 4.81 -20.98
C MET A 36 -16.87 6.10 -20.46
N GLN A 37 -16.16 5.95 -19.37
CA GLN A 37 -15.23 6.93 -18.80
C GLN A 37 -13.83 6.34 -18.86
N GLU A 38 -12.81 7.15 -18.73
CA GLU A 38 -11.46 6.64 -18.55
C GLU A 38 -11.36 5.95 -17.20
N GLN A 39 -10.68 4.80 -17.15
CA GLN A 39 -10.45 4.00 -15.93
C GLN A 39 -11.76 3.58 -15.24
N VAL A 40 -12.64 2.91 -16.00
CA VAL A 40 -13.99 2.49 -15.55
C VAL A 40 -13.94 1.63 -14.28
N LEU A 41 -12.91 0.79 -14.12
CA LEU A 41 -12.73 -0.07 -12.95
C LEU A 41 -12.07 0.63 -11.78
N ASP A 42 -11.34 1.73 -11.99
CA ASP A 42 -10.78 2.54 -10.93
C ASP A 42 -11.90 3.39 -10.30
N SER A 43 -12.70 2.77 -9.43
CA SER A 43 -13.94 3.35 -8.89
C SER A 43 -13.69 4.43 -7.84
N MET A 44 -12.53 4.40 -7.19
CA MET A 44 -12.13 5.40 -6.21
C MET A 44 -11.60 6.65 -6.90
N GLU A 45 -11.98 7.83 -6.40
CA GLU A 45 -11.40 9.09 -6.86
C GLU A 45 -9.88 9.11 -6.68
N LEU A 46 -9.40 8.53 -5.57
CA LEU A 46 -8.00 8.38 -5.23
C LEU A 46 -7.20 7.54 -6.25
N GLU A 47 -7.80 6.47 -6.80
CA GLU A 47 -7.19 5.65 -7.85
C GLU A 47 -6.95 6.48 -9.12
N ARG A 48 -7.95 7.27 -9.52
CA ARG A 48 -7.88 8.13 -10.71
C ARG A 48 -6.89 9.29 -10.54
N GLU A 49 -6.87 9.92 -9.36
CA GLU A 49 -5.94 11.00 -9.05
C GLU A 49 -4.48 10.53 -9.07
N ARG A 50 -4.22 9.35 -8.51
CA ARG A 50 -2.87 8.78 -8.42
C ARG A 50 -2.45 7.96 -9.66
N GLY A 51 -3.40 7.64 -10.54
CA GLY A 51 -3.16 6.81 -11.73
C GLY A 51 -2.77 5.37 -11.42
N ILE A 52 -3.18 4.85 -10.25
CA ILE A 52 -2.87 3.49 -9.81
C ILE A 52 -4.14 2.77 -9.35
N THR A 53 -4.28 1.50 -9.68
CA THR A 53 -5.31 0.65 -9.07
C THR A 53 -4.89 0.31 -7.65
N ILE A 54 -5.75 0.59 -6.69
CA ILE A 54 -5.54 0.31 -5.27
C ILE A 54 -6.23 -0.98 -4.90
N LYS A 55 -7.47 -1.16 -5.38
CA LYS A 55 -8.30 -2.29 -5.03
C LYS A 55 -8.68 -3.13 -6.24
N ALA A 56 -8.62 -4.45 -6.04
CA ALA A 56 -9.10 -5.39 -7.04
C ALA A 56 -10.62 -5.22 -7.27
N GLN A 57 -11.01 -5.14 -8.53
CA GLN A 57 -12.40 -5.13 -8.95
C GLN A 57 -12.67 -6.26 -9.93
N SER A 58 -13.86 -6.82 -9.89
CA SER A 58 -14.25 -7.87 -10.83
C SER A 58 -15.33 -7.40 -11.77
N VAL A 59 -15.26 -7.82 -13.03
CA VAL A 59 -16.30 -7.61 -14.02
C VAL A 59 -16.55 -8.88 -14.82
N THR A 60 -17.82 -9.21 -15.01
CA THR A 60 -18.27 -10.32 -15.85
C THR A 60 -18.72 -9.76 -17.20
N LEU A 61 -18.07 -10.20 -18.26
CA LEU A 61 -18.30 -9.76 -19.64
C LEU A 61 -18.77 -10.93 -20.49
N ARG A 62 -19.50 -10.65 -21.56
CA ARG A 62 -19.88 -11.63 -22.57
C ARG A 62 -19.13 -11.35 -23.86
N TYR A 63 -18.38 -12.34 -24.31
CA TYR A 63 -17.62 -12.25 -25.55
C TYR A 63 -18.10 -13.31 -26.54
N ARG A 64 -18.28 -12.91 -27.80
CA ARG A 64 -18.58 -13.82 -28.89
C ARG A 64 -17.32 -13.99 -29.74
N ALA A 65 -16.72 -15.16 -29.67
CA ALA A 65 -15.50 -15.47 -30.40
C ALA A 65 -15.76 -15.63 -31.91
N ARG A 66 -14.70 -15.58 -32.69
CA ARG A 66 -14.77 -15.67 -34.17
C ARG A 66 -15.36 -16.99 -34.68
N ASP A 67 -15.22 -18.05 -33.89
CA ASP A 67 -15.87 -19.37 -34.15
C ASP A 67 -17.38 -19.36 -33.90
N GLY A 68 -17.94 -18.25 -33.39
CA GLY A 68 -19.33 -18.08 -33.07
C GLY A 68 -19.71 -18.53 -31.66
N ALA A 69 -18.79 -19.13 -30.89
CA ALA A 69 -19.03 -19.52 -29.51
C ALA A 69 -19.15 -18.30 -28.58
N GLY A 70 -20.07 -18.38 -27.62
CA GLY A 70 -20.22 -17.34 -26.59
C GLY A 70 -19.43 -17.71 -25.36
N TYR A 71 -18.60 -16.79 -24.87
CA TYR A 71 -17.80 -16.95 -23.65
C TYR A 71 -18.25 -15.97 -22.57
N GLN A 72 -18.19 -16.42 -21.32
CA GLN A 72 -18.27 -15.58 -20.12
C GLN A 72 -16.84 -15.30 -19.66
N LEU A 73 -16.45 -14.03 -19.68
CA LEU A 73 -15.13 -13.56 -19.26
C LEU A 73 -15.29 -12.92 -17.89
N ASN A 74 -14.74 -13.53 -16.86
CA ASN A 74 -14.66 -12.93 -15.53
C ASN A 74 -13.26 -12.31 -15.40
N PHE A 75 -13.21 -11.01 -15.54
CA PHE A 75 -11.99 -10.23 -15.43
C PHE A 75 -11.87 -9.69 -14.01
N ILE A 76 -10.74 -9.92 -13.37
CA ILE A 76 -10.40 -9.39 -12.05
C ILE A 76 -9.23 -8.44 -12.22
N ASP A 77 -9.47 -7.16 -12.01
CA ASP A 77 -8.43 -6.13 -12.06
C ASP A 77 -7.55 -6.21 -10.83
N THR A 78 -6.23 -6.03 -10.98
CA THR A 78 -5.26 -6.14 -9.88
C THR A 78 -4.42 -4.88 -9.74
N PRO A 79 -4.03 -4.50 -8.50
CA PRO A 79 -3.03 -3.45 -8.31
C PRO A 79 -1.70 -3.79 -8.98
N GLY A 80 -0.95 -2.76 -9.40
CA GLY A 80 0.39 -2.94 -9.99
C GLY A 80 1.54 -2.72 -9.00
N HIS A 81 1.30 -2.10 -7.84
CA HIS A 81 2.35 -1.67 -6.91
C HIS A 81 2.72 -2.75 -5.89
N VAL A 82 3.99 -2.81 -5.48
CA VAL A 82 4.54 -3.80 -4.54
C VAL A 82 3.82 -3.83 -3.19
N ASP A 83 3.40 -2.66 -2.67
CA ASP A 83 2.68 -2.56 -1.40
C ASP A 83 1.31 -3.26 -1.42
N PHE A 84 0.80 -3.61 -2.61
CA PHE A 84 -0.47 -4.33 -2.79
C PHE A 84 -0.29 -5.75 -3.35
N SER A 85 0.92 -6.32 -3.25
CA SER A 85 1.22 -7.68 -3.76
C SER A 85 0.29 -8.75 -3.20
N TYR A 86 -0.21 -8.58 -1.97
CA TYR A 86 -1.17 -9.50 -1.39
C TYR A 86 -2.56 -9.45 -2.07
N GLU A 87 -3.01 -8.26 -2.51
CA GLU A 87 -4.24 -8.09 -3.32
C GLU A 87 -4.08 -8.78 -4.68
N VAL A 88 -2.89 -8.66 -5.30
CA VAL A 88 -2.55 -9.38 -6.52
C VAL A 88 -2.68 -10.89 -6.30
N SER A 89 -2.05 -11.42 -5.25
CA SER A 89 -2.09 -12.85 -4.93
C SER A 89 -3.51 -13.38 -4.72
N ARG A 90 -4.39 -12.61 -4.06
CA ARG A 90 -5.79 -12.97 -3.86
C ARG A 90 -6.60 -12.97 -5.16
N SER A 91 -6.42 -11.95 -5.96
CA SER A 91 -7.11 -11.82 -7.24
C SER A 91 -6.73 -12.95 -8.19
N LEU A 92 -5.44 -13.29 -8.24
CA LEU A 92 -4.93 -14.41 -9.02
C LEU A 92 -5.51 -15.75 -8.55
N ALA A 93 -5.73 -15.95 -7.25
CA ALA A 93 -6.33 -17.19 -6.72
C ALA A 93 -7.78 -17.44 -7.19
N ALA A 94 -8.45 -16.42 -7.73
CA ALA A 94 -9.77 -16.56 -8.34
C ALA A 94 -9.72 -16.81 -9.86
N CYS A 95 -8.52 -16.88 -10.45
CA CYS A 95 -8.30 -16.96 -11.89
C CYS A 95 -7.67 -18.28 -12.31
N GLU A 96 -7.83 -18.64 -13.59
CA GLU A 96 -7.10 -19.70 -14.26
C GLU A 96 -5.99 -19.17 -15.16
N GLY A 97 -5.97 -17.85 -15.46
CA GLY A 97 -4.93 -17.26 -16.26
C GLY A 97 -4.68 -15.79 -15.95
N ALA A 98 -3.54 -15.29 -16.45
CA ALA A 98 -3.15 -13.90 -16.32
C ALA A 98 -2.61 -13.34 -17.64
N LEU A 99 -2.99 -12.12 -17.99
CA LEU A 99 -2.39 -11.36 -19.08
C LEU A 99 -1.20 -10.58 -18.52
N LEU A 100 0.03 -10.94 -18.92
CA LEU A 100 1.23 -10.20 -18.57
C LEU A 100 1.43 -9.06 -19.56
N VAL A 101 1.07 -7.84 -19.17
CA VAL A 101 1.15 -6.66 -20.03
C VAL A 101 2.48 -5.95 -19.83
N VAL A 102 3.27 -5.84 -20.90
CA VAL A 102 4.57 -5.16 -20.91
C VAL A 102 4.55 -4.05 -21.96
N ASP A 103 5.08 -2.88 -21.59
CA ASP A 103 5.21 -1.73 -22.49
C ASP A 103 6.29 -1.98 -23.54
N ALA A 104 5.95 -1.81 -24.83
CA ALA A 104 6.85 -2.01 -25.97
C ALA A 104 8.07 -1.06 -25.97
N ALA A 105 7.98 0.09 -25.30
CA ALA A 105 9.06 1.06 -25.22
C ALA A 105 9.92 0.88 -23.94
N GLN A 106 9.29 0.65 -22.80
CA GLN A 106 9.98 0.52 -21.50
C GLN A 106 10.60 -0.88 -21.30
N GLY A 107 9.89 -1.94 -21.72
CA GLY A 107 10.32 -3.33 -21.53
C GLY A 107 9.92 -3.93 -20.18
N VAL A 108 10.62 -4.98 -19.76
CA VAL A 108 10.33 -5.73 -18.53
C VAL A 108 10.81 -4.96 -17.30
N GLU A 109 9.94 -4.88 -16.29
CA GLU A 109 10.18 -4.19 -15.04
C GLU A 109 10.04 -5.14 -13.83
N ALA A 110 10.63 -4.80 -12.66
CA ALA A 110 10.71 -5.69 -11.50
C ALA A 110 9.34 -6.20 -11.02
N GLN A 111 8.33 -5.34 -11.02
CA GLN A 111 6.97 -5.71 -10.61
C GLN A 111 6.31 -6.68 -11.60
N SER A 112 6.58 -6.54 -12.91
CA SER A 112 6.11 -7.51 -13.92
C SER A 112 6.68 -8.90 -13.65
N VAL A 113 7.96 -8.96 -13.27
CA VAL A 113 8.65 -10.22 -12.91
C VAL A 113 8.02 -10.83 -11.66
N ALA A 114 7.91 -10.07 -10.58
CA ALA A 114 7.38 -10.55 -9.30
C ALA A 114 5.92 -11.04 -9.42
N ASN A 115 5.06 -10.26 -10.09
CA ASN A 115 3.66 -10.63 -10.29
C ASN A 115 3.51 -11.85 -11.22
N CYS A 116 4.38 -11.98 -12.23
CA CYS A 116 4.39 -13.14 -13.11
C CYS A 116 4.77 -14.41 -12.35
N TYR A 117 5.80 -14.37 -11.50
CA TYR A 117 6.16 -15.52 -10.66
C TYR A 117 5.03 -15.88 -9.69
N THR A 118 4.37 -14.90 -9.09
CA THR A 118 3.19 -15.16 -8.24
C THR A 118 2.08 -15.89 -9.01
N ALA A 119 1.84 -15.53 -10.27
CA ALA A 119 0.87 -16.21 -11.12
C ALA A 119 1.30 -17.67 -11.43
N ILE A 120 2.57 -17.87 -11.78
CA ILE A 120 3.14 -19.20 -12.09
C ILE A 120 3.11 -20.11 -10.85
N GLU A 121 3.47 -19.60 -9.67
CA GLU A 121 3.43 -20.36 -8.40
C GLU A 121 2.02 -20.82 -8.04
N GLN A 122 1.00 -20.08 -8.46
CA GLN A 122 -0.41 -20.46 -8.30
C GLN A 122 -0.93 -21.34 -9.42
N GLY A 123 -0.09 -21.70 -10.40
CA GLY A 123 -0.43 -22.60 -11.51
C GLY A 123 -1.29 -21.97 -12.60
N LEU A 124 -1.27 -20.63 -12.72
CA LEU A 124 -2.02 -19.91 -13.76
C LEU A 124 -1.30 -19.98 -15.11
N GLU A 125 -2.10 -20.04 -16.18
CA GLU A 125 -1.60 -19.81 -17.53
C GLU A 125 -1.29 -18.34 -17.75
N VAL A 126 -0.05 -18.02 -18.13
CA VAL A 126 0.39 -16.63 -18.37
C VAL A 126 0.44 -16.35 -19.86
N VAL A 127 -0.32 -15.35 -20.32
CA VAL A 127 -0.35 -14.92 -21.72
C VAL A 127 0.41 -13.58 -21.84
N PRO A 128 1.60 -13.56 -22.48
CA PRO A 128 2.35 -12.33 -22.69
C PRO A 128 1.64 -11.40 -23.68
N VAL A 129 1.60 -10.11 -23.35
CA VAL A 129 0.97 -9.03 -24.13
C VAL A 129 1.93 -7.85 -24.21
N ILE A 130 2.30 -7.46 -25.42
CA ILE A 130 3.15 -6.29 -25.67
C ILE A 130 2.25 -5.11 -26.00
N ASN A 131 2.16 -4.14 -25.09
CA ASN A 131 1.29 -2.97 -25.25
C ASN A 131 2.05 -1.74 -25.75
N LYS A 132 1.31 -0.73 -26.15
CA LYS A 132 1.79 0.57 -26.67
C LYS A 132 2.62 0.45 -27.96
N ILE A 133 2.27 -0.48 -28.84
CA ILE A 133 2.95 -0.64 -30.14
C ILE A 133 2.77 0.56 -31.08
N ASP A 134 1.89 1.49 -30.74
CA ASP A 134 1.64 2.75 -31.44
C ASP A 134 2.72 3.82 -31.17
N LEU A 135 3.57 3.64 -30.17
CA LEU A 135 4.63 4.58 -29.83
C LEU A 135 5.79 4.51 -30.85
N PRO A 136 6.39 5.65 -31.24
CA PRO A 136 7.56 5.65 -32.14
C PRO A 136 8.78 4.91 -31.57
N SER A 137 8.88 4.81 -30.23
CA SER A 137 9.95 4.13 -29.52
C SER A 137 9.66 2.66 -29.22
N ALA A 138 8.53 2.12 -29.74
CA ALA A 138 8.15 0.74 -29.49
C ALA A 138 9.07 -0.24 -30.20
N ASP A 139 9.58 -1.24 -29.45
CA ASP A 139 10.39 -2.36 -29.96
C ASP A 139 9.87 -3.68 -29.36
N ALA A 140 8.84 -4.21 -29.98
CA ALA A 140 8.18 -5.43 -29.50
C ALA A 140 9.12 -6.66 -29.54
N ASP A 141 10.02 -6.75 -30.52
CA ASP A 141 10.92 -7.89 -30.66
C ASP A 141 12.01 -7.88 -29.58
N ARG A 142 12.45 -6.69 -29.14
CA ARG A 142 13.33 -6.53 -27.99
C ARG A 142 12.63 -7.00 -26.70
N VAL A 143 11.41 -6.53 -26.48
CA VAL A 143 10.64 -6.83 -25.27
C VAL A 143 10.29 -8.33 -25.19
N ILE A 144 10.00 -9.00 -26.28
CA ILE A 144 9.81 -10.45 -26.33
C ILE A 144 11.06 -11.16 -25.80
N ARG A 145 12.25 -10.79 -26.28
CA ARG A 145 13.51 -11.37 -25.78
C ARG A 145 13.74 -11.07 -24.30
N GLU A 146 13.42 -9.86 -23.84
CA GLU A 146 13.52 -9.51 -22.42
C GLU A 146 12.60 -10.37 -21.55
N ILE A 147 11.36 -10.68 -21.99
CA ILE A 147 10.45 -11.57 -21.27
C ILE A 147 11.05 -12.98 -21.19
N GLU A 148 11.59 -13.50 -22.30
CA GLU A 148 12.22 -14.83 -22.34
C GLU A 148 13.50 -14.88 -21.48
N ASP A 149 14.36 -13.86 -21.53
CA ASP A 149 15.63 -13.83 -20.82
C ASP A 149 15.50 -13.52 -19.33
N ILE A 150 14.58 -12.62 -18.94
CA ILE A 150 14.46 -12.11 -17.56
C ILE A 150 13.44 -12.93 -16.77
N ILE A 151 12.27 -13.21 -17.34
CA ILE A 151 11.19 -13.93 -16.67
C ILE A 151 11.31 -15.44 -16.89
N GLY A 152 11.79 -15.85 -18.07
CA GLY A 152 11.99 -17.26 -18.43
C GLY A 152 10.73 -17.96 -18.95
N ILE A 153 9.73 -17.22 -19.43
CA ILE A 153 8.53 -17.76 -20.08
C ILE A 153 8.61 -17.57 -21.59
N GLU A 154 7.97 -18.48 -22.33
CA GLU A 154 7.90 -18.40 -23.79
C GLU A 154 7.04 -17.20 -24.21
N ALA A 155 7.60 -16.29 -25.04
CA ALA A 155 6.94 -15.04 -25.44
C ALA A 155 6.90 -14.81 -26.96
N ARG A 156 7.33 -15.77 -27.78
CA ARG A 156 7.32 -15.65 -29.26
C ARG A 156 5.94 -15.36 -29.81
N ASP A 157 4.91 -15.96 -29.20
CA ASP A 157 3.50 -15.80 -29.56
C ASP A 157 2.81 -14.70 -28.75
N ALA A 158 3.57 -13.75 -28.18
CA ALA A 158 3.01 -12.62 -27.46
C ALA A 158 2.10 -11.77 -28.36
N VAL A 159 0.94 -11.38 -27.85
CA VAL A 159 0.01 -10.57 -28.60
C VAL A 159 0.46 -9.11 -28.53
N ARG A 160 0.64 -8.48 -29.70
CA ARG A 160 1.11 -7.09 -29.82
C ARG A 160 -0.11 -6.18 -29.98
N VAL A 161 -0.35 -5.30 -29.00
CA VAL A 161 -1.55 -4.45 -28.96
C VAL A 161 -1.23 -2.98 -28.73
N SER A 162 -2.17 -2.12 -29.09
CA SER A 162 -2.26 -0.79 -28.55
C SER A 162 -3.61 -0.63 -27.84
N ALA A 163 -3.60 -0.61 -26.53
CA ALA A 163 -4.78 -0.36 -25.73
C ALA A 163 -5.39 1.02 -26.04
N LYS A 164 -4.55 2.03 -26.29
CA LYS A 164 -4.96 3.39 -26.61
C LYS A 164 -5.76 3.46 -27.91
N THR A 165 -5.28 2.83 -28.97
CA THR A 165 -5.92 2.88 -30.30
C THR A 165 -6.93 1.75 -30.52
N GLY A 166 -6.90 0.69 -29.70
CA GLY A 166 -7.68 -0.53 -29.84
C GLY A 166 -7.09 -1.53 -30.84
N GLN A 167 -5.91 -1.24 -31.40
CA GLN A 167 -5.26 -2.10 -32.38
C GLN A 167 -4.97 -3.48 -31.80
N ASN A 168 -5.36 -4.54 -32.50
CA ASN A 168 -5.15 -5.96 -32.17
C ASN A 168 -5.77 -6.42 -30.83
N VAL A 169 -6.59 -5.61 -30.15
CA VAL A 169 -7.29 -6.04 -28.93
C VAL A 169 -8.31 -7.15 -29.20
N PRO A 170 -9.02 -7.20 -30.35
CA PRO A 170 -9.82 -8.36 -30.70
C PRO A 170 -8.99 -9.66 -30.84
N ASP A 171 -7.75 -9.59 -31.35
CA ASP A 171 -6.86 -10.76 -31.44
C ASP A 171 -6.39 -11.21 -30.04
N LEU A 172 -6.21 -10.26 -29.11
CA LEU A 172 -5.95 -10.59 -27.71
C LEU A 172 -7.11 -11.35 -27.07
N LEU A 173 -8.36 -10.98 -27.35
CA LEU A 173 -9.54 -11.69 -26.83
C LEU A 173 -9.62 -13.13 -27.40
N GLU A 174 -9.27 -13.35 -28.66
CA GLU A 174 -9.16 -14.70 -29.24
C GLU A 174 -8.04 -15.52 -28.59
N ALA A 175 -6.87 -14.90 -28.38
CA ALA A 175 -5.78 -15.56 -27.65
C ALA A 175 -6.18 -15.91 -26.21
N LEU A 176 -6.89 -15.03 -25.52
CA LEU A 176 -7.39 -15.24 -24.18
C LEU A 176 -8.30 -16.47 -24.11
N VAL A 177 -9.34 -16.56 -24.95
CA VAL A 177 -10.29 -17.67 -24.90
C VAL A 177 -9.69 -19.00 -25.35
N SER A 178 -8.64 -18.97 -26.17
CA SER A 178 -7.96 -20.17 -26.67
C SER A 178 -6.87 -20.69 -25.71
N ARG A 179 -6.14 -19.80 -25.03
CA ARG A 179 -4.98 -20.17 -24.20
C ARG A 179 -5.33 -20.36 -22.73
N ILE A 180 -6.18 -19.48 -22.15
CA ILE A 180 -6.58 -19.61 -20.75
C ILE A 180 -7.53 -20.80 -20.62
N PRO A 181 -7.24 -21.77 -19.72
CA PRO A 181 -8.09 -22.92 -19.54
C PRO A 181 -9.46 -22.55 -18.95
N ALA A 182 -10.43 -23.41 -19.18
CA ALA A 182 -11.72 -23.30 -18.49
C ALA A 182 -11.55 -23.66 -17.00
N PRO A 183 -12.36 -23.06 -16.11
CA PRO A 183 -12.31 -23.40 -14.69
C PRO A 183 -12.68 -24.87 -14.45
N GLY A 184 -11.99 -25.48 -13.49
CA GLY A 184 -12.33 -26.78 -12.95
C GLY A 184 -13.53 -26.72 -12.03
N GLY A 185 -13.96 -27.90 -11.51
CA GLY A 185 -15.02 -28.03 -10.53
C GLY A 185 -16.23 -28.80 -11.03
N ARG A 186 -17.20 -28.99 -10.12
CA ARG A 186 -18.40 -29.80 -10.38
C ARG A 186 -19.64 -29.12 -9.79
N GLU A 187 -20.69 -28.93 -10.60
CA GLU A 187 -21.95 -28.31 -10.15
C GLU A 187 -22.76 -29.23 -9.22
N ASP A 188 -22.61 -30.56 -9.36
CA ASP A 188 -23.30 -31.57 -8.54
C ASP A 188 -22.64 -31.84 -7.17
N ALA A 189 -21.44 -31.29 -6.94
CA ALA A 189 -20.73 -31.39 -5.67
C ALA A 189 -21.31 -30.45 -4.60
N PRO A 190 -20.98 -30.66 -3.30
CA PRO A 190 -21.27 -29.68 -2.27
C PRO A 190 -20.69 -28.32 -2.61
N LEU A 191 -21.39 -27.25 -2.20
CA LEU A 191 -20.92 -25.87 -2.42
C LEU A 191 -19.58 -25.65 -1.74
N GLN A 192 -18.62 -25.19 -2.50
CA GLN A 192 -17.35 -24.63 -2.04
C GLN A 192 -17.12 -23.31 -2.77
N ALA A 193 -17.27 -22.21 -2.07
CA ALA A 193 -17.02 -20.88 -2.59
C ALA A 193 -15.95 -20.18 -1.76
N LEU A 194 -14.91 -19.64 -2.40
CA LEU A 194 -13.85 -18.88 -1.77
C LEU A 194 -14.28 -17.41 -1.66
N ILE A 195 -14.17 -16.83 -0.47
CA ILE A 195 -14.32 -15.39 -0.27
C ILE A 195 -13.02 -14.72 -0.73
N VAL A 196 -13.04 -14.12 -1.91
CA VAL A 196 -11.88 -13.45 -2.51
C VAL A 196 -11.68 -12.08 -1.89
N ASP A 197 -12.78 -11.35 -1.69
CA ASP A 197 -12.81 -10.02 -1.11
C ASP A 197 -14.12 -9.76 -0.38
N SER A 198 -14.13 -8.76 0.54
CA SER A 198 -15.34 -8.32 1.23
C SER A 198 -15.25 -6.83 1.55
N TRP A 199 -16.41 -6.16 1.55
CA TRP A 199 -16.52 -4.76 1.98
C TRP A 199 -17.82 -4.53 2.72
N PHE A 200 -17.86 -3.47 3.49
CA PHE A 200 -19.06 -3.09 4.23
C PHE A 200 -19.85 -2.03 3.46
N ASP A 201 -21.11 -2.35 3.19
CA ASP A 201 -22.10 -1.44 2.62
C ASP A 201 -23.07 -1.03 3.74
N ASN A 202 -23.27 0.28 3.95
CA ASN A 202 -24.06 0.80 5.05
C ASN A 202 -25.55 0.36 5.00
N TYR A 203 -26.05 -0.05 3.84
CA TYR A 203 -27.45 -0.44 3.64
C TYR A 203 -27.69 -1.94 3.74
N VAL A 204 -26.77 -2.73 3.19
CA VAL A 204 -26.95 -4.19 3.06
C VAL A 204 -25.99 -5.01 3.94
N GLY A 205 -25.07 -4.35 4.65
CA GLY A 205 -24.07 -5.01 5.47
C GLY A 205 -22.86 -5.49 4.65
N VAL A 206 -22.30 -6.64 5.02
CA VAL A 206 -21.14 -7.20 4.32
C VAL A 206 -21.55 -7.71 2.94
N VAL A 207 -20.83 -7.27 1.91
CA VAL A 207 -20.89 -7.80 0.55
C VAL A 207 -19.60 -8.57 0.32
N SER A 208 -19.70 -9.84 -0.07
CA SER A 208 -18.55 -10.71 -0.33
C SER A 208 -18.42 -11.02 -1.81
N LEU A 209 -17.22 -10.87 -2.38
CA LEU A 209 -16.87 -11.37 -3.70
C LEU A 209 -16.48 -12.83 -3.58
N LEU A 210 -17.17 -13.70 -4.31
CA LEU A 210 -16.99 -15.14 -4.25
C LEU A 210 -16.45 -15.69 -5.57
N ARG A 211 -15.54 -16.66 -5.46
CA ARG A 211 -15.19 -17.61 -6.52
C ARG A 211 -15.86 -18.94 -6.22
N ILE A 212 -16.82 -19.36 -7.04
CA ILE A 212 -17.47 -20.66 -6.88
C ILE A 212 -16.55 -21.74 -7.47
N VAL A 213 -16.02 -22.58 -6.61
CA VAL A 213 -15.14 -23.70 -7.02
C VAL A 213 -15.98 -24.92 -7.34
N ASN A 214 -16.89 -25.30 -6.45
CA ASN A 214 -17.80 -26.42 -6.63
C ASN A 214 -19.22 -26.05 -6.22
N GLY A 215 -20.20 -26.76 -6.74
CA GLY A 215 -21.62 -26.61 -6.40
C GLY A 215 -22.27 -25.42 -7.10
N VAL A 216 -23.42 -25.05 -6.61
CA VAL A 216 -24.23 -23.92 -7.07
C VAL A 216 -24.76 -23.19 -5.86
N LEU A 217 -24.61 -21.88 -5.83
CA LEU A 217 -25.17 -21.00 -4.79
C LEU A 217 -26.40 -20.28 -5.35
N ARG A 218 -27.55 -20.44 -4.71
CA ARG A 218 -28.80 -19.81 -5.13
C ARG A 218 -29.23 -18.75 -4.14
N ARG A 219 -29.98 -17.80 -4.62
CA ARG A 219 -30.72 -16.87 -3.78
C ARG A 219 -31.66 -17.64 -2.85
N GLY A 220 -31.61 -17.33 -1.54
CA GLY A 220 -32.39 -18.01 -0.52
C GLY A 220 -31.74 -19.25 0.10
N ASP A 221 -30.57 -19.68 -0.41
CA ASP A 221 -29.84 -20.79 0.19
C ASP A 221 -29.36 -20.44 1.61
N ARG A 222 -29.47 -21.41 2.50
CA ARG A 222 -28.90 -21.32 3.85
C ARG A 222 -27.42 -21.74 3.77
N ILE A 223 -26.57 -20.76 3.96
CA ILE A 223 -25.09 -20.91 3.85
C ILE A 223 -24.43 -20.88 5.21
N ARG A 224 -23.24 -21.44 5.30
CA ARG A 224 -22.34 -21.41 6.45
C ARG A 224 -20.94 -21.01 6.04
N VAL A 225 -20.32 -20.10 6.79
CA VAL A 225 -18.90 -19.76 6.67
C VAL A 225 -18.11 -20.74 7.54
N VAL A 226 -17.14 -21.44 6.95
CA VAL A 226 -16.52 -22.62 7.57
C VAL A 226 -15.75 -22.27 8.83
N SER A 227 -14.90 -21.23 8.82
CA SER A 227 -14.05 -20.89 9.97
C SER A 227 -14.83 -20.38 11.16
N THR A 228 -15.88 -19.58 10.91
CA THR A 228 -16.71 -19.00 11.98
C THR A 228 -17.80 -19.94 12.45
N GLY A 229 -18.17 -20.94 11.65
CA GLY A 229 -19.29 -21.86 11.90
C GLY A 229 -20.66 -21.21 11.85
N ARG A 230 -20.74 -19.91 11.57
CA ARG A 230 -22.00 -19.14 11.53
C ARG A 230 -22.73 -19.35 10.22
N ALA A 231 -24.06 -19.32 10.28
CA ALA A 231 -24.93 -19.52 9.14
C ALA A 231 -25.82 -18.30 8.88
N TRP A 232 -26.05 -18.00 7.60
CA TRP A 232 -26.88 -16.92 7.11
C TRP A 232 -27.68 -17.37 5.89
N ASP A 233 -28.70 -16.60 5.54
CA ASP A 233 -29.45 -16.78 4.30
C ASP A 233 -28.79 -15.95 3.19
N ALA A 234 -28.59 -16.52 2.02
CA ALA A 234 -28.12 -15.82 0.84
C ALA A 234 -29.24 -14.94 0.27
N ASP A 235 -29.38 -13.72 0.79
CA ASP A 235 -30.47 -12.81 0.41
C ASP A 235 -30.42 -12.45 -1.07
N ARG A 236 -29.22 -12.15 -1.56
CA ARG A 236 -28.97 -11.77 -2.96
C ARG A 236 -27.62 -12.29 -3.43
N VAL A 237 -27.57 -12.72 -4.67
CA VAL A 237 -26.35 -13.10 -5.40
C VAL A 237 -26.36 -12.44 -6.78
N GLY A 238 -25.20 -12.29 -7.40
CA GLY A 238 -25.14 -11.71 -8.74
C GLY A 238 -23.73 -11.47 -9.25
N HIS A 239 -23.62 -10.72 -10.35
CA HIS A 239 -22.39 -10.39 -11.02
C HIS A 239 -22.18 -8.89 -11.12
N PHE A 240 -20.95 -8.44 -11.36
CA PHE A 240 -20.61 -7.07 -11.76
C PHE A 240 -20.46 -6.98 -13.27
N THR A 241 -21.20 -6.07 -13.95
CA THR A 241 -21.20 -5.92 -15.42
C THR A 241 -21.05 -4.47 -15.89
N PRO A 242 -20.10 -3.65 -15.56
CA PRO A 242 -19.42 -3.32 -14.29
C PRO A 242 -20.36 -2.96 -13.12
N LYS A 243 -21.63 -2.61 -13.41
CA LYS A 243 -22.63 -2.37 -12.35
C LYS A 243 -23.09 -3.67 -11.72
N ARG A 244 -23.49 -3.60 -10.47
CA ARG A 244 -24.07 -4.75 -9.75
C ARG A 244 -25.38 -5.19 -10.40
N VAL A 245 -25.45 -6.44 -10.84
CA VAL A 245 -26.63 -7.07 -11.43
C VAL A 245 -26.97 -8.31 -10.64
N ASP A 246 -28.25 -8.43 -10.23
CA ASP A 246 -28.76 -9.60 -9.53
C ASP A 246 -28.82 -10.81 -10.46
N SER A 247 -28.58 -12.00 -9.88
CA SER A 247 -28.75 -13.30 -10.52
C SER A 247 -29.53 -14.23 -9.61
N GLU A 248 -30.17 -15.23 -10.15
CA GLU A 248 -30.86 -16.26 -9.36
C GLU A 248 -29.86 -17.24 -8.72
N GLU A 249 -28.74 -17.49 -9.39
CA GLU A 249 -27.72 -18.41 -8.95
C GLU A 249 -26.31 -18.04 -9.44
N LEU A 250 -25.29 -18.56 -8.75
CA LEU A 250 -23.89 -18.61 -9.14
C LEU A 250 -23.44 -20.05 -9.22
N ARG A 251 -22.84 -20.46 -10.33
CA ARG A 251 -22.43 -21.84 -10.63
C ARG A 251 -20.94 -22.07 -10.46
N ALA A 252 -20.57 -23.32 -10.32
CA ALA A 252 -19.14 -23.70 -10.33
C ALA A 252 -18.41 -23.07 -11.52
N GLY A 253 -17.25 -22.46 -11.26
CA GLY A 253 -16.47 -21.71 -12.24
C GLY A 253 -16.75 -20.21 -12.28
N GLU A 254 -17.82 -19.72 -11.73
CA GLU A 254 -18.18 -18.32 -11.79
C GLU A 254 -17.57 -17.49 -10.65
N VAL A 255 -17.41 -16.20 -10.92
CA VAL A 255 -17.07 -15.16 -9.95
C VAL A 255 -18.28 -14.24 -9.81
N GLY A 256 -18.71 -13.99 -8.59
CA GLY A 256 -19.87 -13.14 -8.33
C GLY A 256 -19.90 -12.63 -6.91
N TRP A 257 -20.89 -11.82 -6.59
CA TRP A 257 -21.07 -11.25 -5.26
C TRP A 257 -22.23 -11.90 -4.50
N LEU A 258 -22.11 -11.89 -3.16
CA LEU A 258 -23.08 -12.39 -2.20
C LEU A 258 -23.42 -11.29 -1.19
N ILE A 259 -24.71 -11.12 -0.90
CA ILE A 259 -25.25 -10.39 0.24
C ILE A 259 -26.06 -11.38 1.08
N ALA A 260 -25.71 -11.48 2.37
CA ALA A 260 -26.35 -12.41 3.30
C ALA A 260 -26.75 -11.72 4.63
N GLY A 261 -27.00 -10.40 4.60
CA GLY A 261 -27.42 -9.64 5.78
C GLY A 261 -26.42 -9.65 6.94
N ILE A 262 -25.14 -9.94 6.68
CA ILE A 262 -24.08 -10.03 7.68
C ILE A 262 -23.74 -8.62 8.15
N LYS A 263 -24.07 -8.30 9.41
CA LYS A 263 -23.77 -7.00 10.03
C LYS A 263 -22.46 -7.02 10.82
N ASP A 264 -22.03 -8.21 11.25
CA ASP A 264 -20.78 -8.41 11.98
C ASP A 264 -19.62 -8.47 10.98
N ILE A 265 -18.71 -7.52 11.09
CA ILE A 265 -17.52 -7.39 10.23
C ILE A 265 -16.65 -8.67 10.24
N GLY A 266 -16.61 -9.40 11.37
CA GLY A 266 -15.91 -10.69 11.49
C GLY A 266 -16.69 -11.89 10.97
N GLY A 267 -17.91 -11.71 10.45
CA GLY A 267 -18.80 -12.82 10.08
C GLY A 267 -18.42 -13.55 8.80
N ALA A 268 -17.72 -12.89 7.86
CA ALA A 268 -17.31 -13.44 6.56
C ALA A 268 -15.87 -13.00 6.23
N PRO A 269 -14.84 -13.60 6.89
CA PRO A 269 -13.46 -13.22 6.66
C PRO A 269 -13.01 -13.57 5.24
N VAL A 270 -12.21 -12.70 4.66
CA VAL A 270 -11.60 -12.93 3.35
C VAL A 270 -10.65 -14.13 3.41
N GLY A 271 -10.70 -14.99 2.38
CA GLY A 271 -9.97 -16.26 2.34
C GLY A 271 -10.72 -17.44 2.94
N ASP A 272 -11.90 -17.21 3.52
CA ASP A 272 -12.70 -18.30 4.08
C ASP A 272 -13.56 -19.00 3.01
N THR A 273 -14.09 -20.14 3.38
CA THR A 273 -14.95 -20.97 2.54
C THR A 273 -16.41 -20.82 2.92
N VAL A 274 -17.25 -20.56 1.93
CA VAL A 274 -18.71 -20.61 2.06
C VAL A 274 -19.21 -21.94 1.54
N THR A 275 -20.09 -22.59 2.31
CA THR A 275 -20.73 -23.86 1.96
C THR A 275 -22.22 -23.83 2.34
N HIS A 276 -23.03 -24.83 1.88
CA HIS A 276 -24.39 -24.98 2.37
C HIS A 276 -24.42 -25.53 3.80
N GLU A 277 -25.32 -25.02 4.63
CA GLU A 277 -25.51 -25.55 5.98
C GLU A 277 -26.03 -26.99 5.97
N SER A 278 -26.96 -27.29 5.05
CA SER A 278 -27.60 -28.61 4.93
C SER A 278 -26.71 -29.69 4.27
N ARG A 279 -25.78 -29.27 3.41
CA ARG A 279 -24.83 -30.14 2.69
C ARG A 279 -23.46 -29.51 2.67
N PRO A 280 -22.76 -29.48 3.82
CA PRO A 280 -21.46 -28.85 3.91
C PRO A 280 -20.39 -29.60 3.09
N CYS A 281 -19.37 -28.87 2.65
CA CYS A 281 -18.19 -29.48 2.07
C CYS A 281 -17.34 -30.14 3.15
N ASP A 282 -16.62 -31.22 2.77
CA ASP A 282 -15.78 -31.98 3.70
C ASP A 282 -14.48 -31.23 4.04
N VAL A 283 -13.94 -30.43 3.11
CA VAL A 283 -12.67 -29.73 3.24
C VAL A 283 -12.86 -28.27 2.85
N ALA A 284 -12.35 -27.37 3.70
CA ALA A 284 -12.27 -25.95 3.36
C ALA A 284 -11.26 -25.71 2.23
N LEU A 285 -11.51 -24.72 1.41
CA LEU A 285 -10.54 -24.25 0.42
C LEU A 285 -9.30 -23.70 1.13
N PRO A 286 -8.12 -23.82 0.52
CA PRO A 286 -6.94 -23.15 1.06
C PRO A 286 -7.20 -21.64 1.08
N GLY A 287 -7.14 -21.07 2.27
CA GLY A 287 -7.28 -19.63 2.46
C GLY A 287 -6.01 -18.88 2.04
N PHE A 288 -6.02 -17.57 2.25
CA PHE A 288 -4.86 -16.73 1.97
C PHE A 288 -3.86 -16.73 3.13
N LYS A 289 -2.58 -16.64 2.80
CA LYS A 289 -1.52 -16.46 3.81
C LYS A 289 -1.72 -15.13 4.51
N SER A 290 -1.65 -15.13 5.84
CA SER A 290 -1.66 -13.90 6.60
C SER A 290 -0.40 -13.09 6.30
N VAL A 291 -0.59 -11.85 5.86
CA VAL A 291 0.51 -10.92 5.60
C VAL A 291 0.75 -10.09 6.86
N LYS A 292 2.01 -10.04 7.30
CA LYS A 292 2.39 -9.25 8.48
C LYS A 292 2.75 -7.82 8.05
N PRO A 293 2.20 -6.80 8.72
CA PRO A 293 2.61 -5.42 8.51
C PRO A 293 4.11 -5.22 8.71
N ARG A 294 4.68 -4.29 7.97
CA ARG A 294 6.12 -3.95 8.01
C ARG A 294 6.38 -2.53 8.46
N VAL A 295 5.45 -1.64 8.17
CA VAL A 295 5.49 -0.22 8.50
C VAL A 295 4.40 0.08 9.51
N PHE A 296 4.74 0.82 10.54
CA PHE A 296 3.80 1.17 11.62
C PHE A 296 3.78 2.67 11.82
N SER A 297 2.59 3.22 12.02
CA SER A 297 2.39 4.62 12.39
C SER A 297 1.21 4.75 13.34
N GLY A 298 1.30 5.71 14.27
CA GLY A 298 0.17 6.10 15.08
C GLY A 298 -0.72 7.06 14.30
N LEU A 299 -2.00 6.78 14.23
CA LEU A 299 -3.02 7.66 13.68
C LEU A 299 -3.90 8.19 14.82
N PHE A 300 -4.07 9.50 14.88
CA PHE A 300 -4.78 10.18 15.98
C PHE A 300 -5.81 11.14 15.40
N PRO A 301 -7.07 11.10 15.87
CA PRO A 301 -8.06 12.08 15.45
C PRO A 301 -7.72 13.47 16.00
N VAL A 302 -7.88 14.50 15.18
CA VAL A 302 -7.67 15.90 15.60
C VAL A 302 -8.63 16.27 16.73
N ARG A 303 -9.86 15.78 16.68
CA ARG A 303 -10.89 15.97 17.72
C ARG A 303 -11.06 14.70 18.51
N SER A 304 -10.92 14.77 19.83
CA SER A 304 -11.03 13.58 20.71
C SER A 304 -12.42 12.90 20.63
N GLU A 305 -13.47 13.66 20.29
CA GLU A 305 -14.83 13.15 20.10
C GLU A 305 -14.97 12.19 18.91
N ASP A 306 -14.07 12.28 17.92
CA ASP A 306 -14.08 11.42 16.73
C ASP A 306 -13.47 10.03 16.99
N TYR A 307 -12.95 9.74 18.19
CA TYR A 307 -12.27 8.48 18.49
C TYR A 307 -13.11 7.22 18.22
N GLU A 308 -14.39 7.22 18.61
CA GLU A 308 -15.29 6.08 18.40
C GLU A 308 -15.62 5.92 16.90
N ALA A 309 -15.91 7.03 16.20
CA ALA A 309 -16.13 7.02 14.75
C ALA A 309 -14.90 6.51 14.00
N PHE A 310 -13.72 6.91 14.44
CA PHE A 310 -12.45 6.46 13.88
C PHE A 310 -12.22 4.96 14.10
N ARG A 311 -12.51 4.44 15.29
CA ARG A 311 -12.46 3.00 15.55
C ARG A 311 -13.37 2.21 14.61
N ASP A 312 -14.59 2.65 14.44
CA ASP A 312 -15.57 1.99 13.57
C ASP A 312 -15.16 2.06 12.09
N ALA A 313 -14.58 3.19 11.65
CA ALA A 313 -14.01 3.35 10.32
C ALA A 313 -12.86 2.36 10.06
N LEU A 314 -11.91 2.24 11.01
CA LEU A 314 -10.81 1.27 10.92
C LEU A 314 -11.30 -0.18 10.86
N GLN A 315 -12.34 -0.53 11.61
CA GLN A 315 -12.93 -1.87 11.55
C GLN A 315 -13.54 -2.17 10.17
N LYS A 316 -14.30 -1.22 9.62
CA LYS A 316 -14.89 -1.35 8.28
C LYS A 316 -13.80 -1.43 7.19
N LEU A 317 -12.78 -0.59 7.31
CA LEU A 317 -11.68 -0.58 6.35
C LEU A 317 -10.88 -1.88 6.39
N ARG A 318 -10.63 -2.45 7.58
CA ARG A 318 -9.93 -3.73 7.75
C ARG A 318 -10.65 -4.91 7.10
N LEU A 319 -11.99 -4.89 7.01
CA LEU A 319 -12.73 -5.92 6.28
C LEU A 319 -12.33 -5.93 4.80
N ASN A 320 -12.18 -4.74 4.24
CA ASN A 320 -11.82 -4.51 2.85
C ASN A 320 -10.31 -4.67 2.61
N ASP A 321 -9.51 -4.34 3.61
CA ASP A 321 -8.05 -4.36 3.58
C ASP A 321 -7.52 -5.19 4.75
N SER A 322 -7.39 -6.48 4.55
CA SER A 322 -6.97 -7.42 5.61
C SER A 322 -5.49 -7.31 5.97
N ALA A 323 -4.70 -6.53 5.23
CA ALA A 323 -3.32 -6.23 5.56
C ALA A 323 -3.22 -5.12 6.62
N LEU A 324 -4.27 -4.31 6.77
CA LEU A 324 -4.35 -3.30 7.82
C LEU A 324 -4.52 -3.98 9.19
N SER A 325 -3.59 -3.73 10.09
CA SER A 325 -3.72 -4.04 11.51
C SER A 325 -3.80 -2.76 12.34
N PHE A 326 -4.51 -2.79 13.44
CA PHE A 326 -4.55 -1.66 14.35
C PHE A 326 -4.79 -2.10 15.80
N GLU A 327 -4.21 -1.36 16.73
CA GLU A 327 -4.39 -1.51 18.18
C GLU A 327 -4.51 -0.12 18.82
N PRO A 328 -5.23 0.01 19.95
CA PRO A 328 -5.32 1.28 20.66
C PRO A 328 -3.93 1.79 21.06
N GLU A 329 -3.69 3.07 20.87
CA GLU A 329 -2.47 3.77 21.26
C GLU A 329 -2.80 5.05 22.00
N VAL A 330 -1.96 5.41 22.98
CA VAL A 330 -2.05 6.68 23.70
C VAL A 330 -0.72 7.40 23.55
N SER A 331 -0.76 8.62 23.02
CA SER A 331 0.36 9.53 22.95
C SER A 331 0.19 10.64 23.96
N ALA A 332 1.26 10.99 24.67
CA ALA A 332 1.25 12.11 25.59
C ALA A 332 1.02 13.46 24.87
N ALA A 333 1.44 13.55 23.61
CA ALA A 333 1.30 14.75 22.79
C ALA A 333 -0.02 14.81 22.01
N LEU A 334 -0.55 13.66 21.51
CA LEU A 334 -1.67 13.58 20.57
C LEU A 334 -2.94 12.98 21.18
N GLY A 335 -2.89 12.44 22.40
CA GLY A 335 -4.03 11.81 23.06
C GLY A 335 -4.30 10.38 22.61
N PHE A 336 -5.59 10.01 22.52
CA PHE A 336 -6.02 8.68 22.17
C PHE A 336 -6.09 8.49 20.64
N GLY A 337 -5.56 7.38 20.15
CA GLY A 337 -5.55 7.01 18.74
C GLY A 337 -5.32 5.52 18.55
N PHE A 338 -4.81 5.15 17.39
CA PHE A 338 -4.51 3.76 17.07
C PHE A 338 -3.12 3.64 16.44
N ARG A 339 -2.36 2.64 16.90
CA ARG A 339 -1.16 2.17 16.23
C ARG A 339 -1.59 1.29 15.07
N CYS A 340 -1.35 1.75 13.85
CA CYS A 340 -1.72 1.06 12.63
C CYS A 340 -0.48 0.44 11.97
N GLY A 341 -0.65 -0.78 11.46
CA GLY A 341 0.37 -1.49 10.70
C GLY A 341 -0.01 -1.60 9.24
N PHE A 342 0.96 -1.35 8.36
CA PHE A 342 0.83 -1.25 6.91
C PHE A 342 1.88 -2.11 6.20
N LEU A 343 1.68 -2.40 4.92
CA LEU A 343 2.66 -3.13 4.10
C LEU A 343 3.83 -2.23 3.70
N GLY A 344 3.56 -0.98 3.36
CA GLY A 344 4.53 0.02 2.96
C GLY A 344 4.02 1.45 3.17
N LEU A 345 4.77 2.45 2.70
CA LEU A 345 4.38 3.85 2.83
C LEU A 345 3.18 4.22 1.97
N LEU A 346 3.15 3.77 0.73
CA LEU A 346 2.03 4.05 -0.16
C LEU A 346 0.74 3.48 0.40
N HIS A 347 0.80 2.26 0.98
CA HIS A 347 -0.34 1.66 1.66
C HIS A 347 -0.80 2.54 2.86
N MET A 348 0.14 3.05 3.67
CA MET A 348 -0.16 3.96 4.78
C MET A 348 -0.85 5.25 4.31
N GLU A 349 -0.32 5.90 3.29
CA GLU A 349 -0.89 7.13 2.74
C GLU A 349 -2.31 6.90 2.20
N ILE A 350 -2.52 5.80 1.48
CA ILE A 350 -3.83 5.44 0.93
C ILE A 350 -4.83 5.16 2.03
N VAL A 351 -4.46 4.40 3.07
CA VAL A 351 -5.35 4.14 4.22
C VAL A 351 -5.71 5.44 4.92
N GLN A 352 -4.75 6.35 5.13
CA GLN A 352 -5.00 7.66 5.73
C GLN A 352 -5.98 8.47 4.87
N GLU A 353 -5.70 8.63 3.58
CA GLU A 353 -6.58 9.40 2.68
C GLU A 353 -7.98 8.78 2.56
N ARG A 354 -8.10 7.46 2.59
CA ARG A 354 -9.42 6.78 2.62
C ARG A 354 -10.18 7.09 3.91
N LEU A 355 -9.52 7.08 5.06
CA LEU A 355 -10.13 7.44 6.34
C LEU A 355 -10.60 8.91 6.34
N GLU A 356 -9.80 9.80 5.77
CA GLU A 356 -10.15 11.23 5.65
C GLU A 356 -11.32 11.47 4.68
N ARG A 357 -11.30 10.85 3.48
CA ARG A 357 -12.30 11.10 2.43
C ARG A 357 -13.58 10.28 2.55
N GLU A 358 -13.47 8.98 2.88
CA GLU A 358 -14.64 8.08 2.93
C GLU A 358 -15.41 8.18 4.26
N TYR A 359 -14.71 8.59 5.35
CA TYR A 359 -15.28 8.63 6.70
C TYR A 359 -15.28 10.02 7.33
N ASP A 360 -14.85 11.07 6.61
CA ASP A 360 -14.81 12.47 7.05
C ASP A 360 -14.06 12.67 8.38
N LEU A 361 -12.87 12.06 8.50
CA LEU A 361 -12.02 12.10 9.67
C LEU A 361 -10.80 12.99 9.43
N ASP A 362 -10.54 13.93 10.34
CA ASP A 362 -9.28 14.68 10.36
C ASP A 362 -8.26 13.94 11.22
N LEU A 363 -7.16 13.51 10.65
CA LEU A 363 -6.17 12.65 11.30
C LEU A 363 -4.78 13.29 11.38
N VAL A 364 -4.08 13.08 12.49
CA VAL A 364 -2.66 13.35 12.65
C VAL A 364 -1.90 12.04 12.63
N THR A 365 -0.85 11.98 11.82
CA THR A 365 -0.03 10.78 11.64
C THR A 365 1.31 10.95 12.35
N SER A 366 1.69 10.01 13.21
CA SER A 366 3.04 9.96 13.79
C SER A 366 4.08 9.52 12.74
N ALA A 367 5.36 9.70 13.05
CA ALA A 367 6.44 9.22 12.18
C ALA A 367 6.30 7.71 11.91
N PRO A 368 6.38 7.27 10.65
CA PRO A 368 6.37 5.85 10.33
C PRO A 368 7.64 5.16 10.86
N THR A 369 7.46 3.96 11.36
CA THR A 369 8.52 3.12 11.93
C THR A 369 8.42 1.72 11.37
N VAL A 370 9.53 0.99 11.47
CA VAL A 370 9.56 -0.46 11.18
C VAL A 370 9.56 -1.24 12.51
N VAL A 371 9.34 -2.55 12.42
CA VAL A 371 9.46 -3.42 13.59
C VAL A 371 10.94 -3.69 13.85
N TYR A 372 11.40 -3.45 15.07
CA TYR A 372 12.73 -3.83 15.54
C TYR A 372 12.64 -5.05 16.46
N GLU A 373 13.62 -5.91 16.39
CA GLU A 373 13.77 -7.02 17.32
C GLU A 373 14.75 -6.63 18.43
N VAL A 374 14.31 -6.72 19.66
CA VAL A 374 15.09 -6.37 20.86
C VAL A 374 15.36 -7.63 21.67
N LEU A 375 16.62 -7.97 21.85
CA LEU A 375 17.03 -8.96 22.82
C LEU A 375 17.31 -8.25 24.15
N THR A 376 16.58 -8.63 25.17
CA THR A 376 16.76 -8.06 26.51
C THR A 376 17.94 -8.72 27.27
N THR A 377 18.43 -8.05 28.31
CA THR A 377 19.47 -8.63 29.20
C THR A 377 18.99 -9.88 29.93
N ASP A 378 17.67 -10.06 30.05
CA ASP A 378 17.05 -11.23 30.69
C ASP A 378 16.89 -12.40 29.70
N GLY A 379 17.24 -12.21 28.43
CA GLY A 379 17.20 -13.22 27.38
C GLY A 379 15.88 -13.26 26.60
N ASP A 380 14.92 -12.37 26.89
CA ASP A 380 13.66 -12.30 26.20
C ASP A 380 13.81 -11.58 24.83
N GLN A 381 13.11 -12.09 23.83
CA GLN A 381 13.00 -11.50 22.51
C GLN A 381 11.69 -10.70 22.40
N VAL A 382 11.80 -9.40 22.21
CA VAL A 382 10.66 -8.49 22.13
C VAL A 382 10.66 -7.77 20.79
N TYR A 383 9.49 -7.68 20.15
CA TYR A 383 9.31 -6.90 18.93
C TYR A 383 8.78 -5.50 19.27
N VAL A 384 9.47 -4.48 18.78
CA VAL A 384 9.16 -3.07 19.07
C VAL A 384 8.82 -2.38 17.76
N ASP A 385 7.58 -1.98 17.61
CA ASP A 385 7.02 -1.23 16.49
C ASP A 385 6.90 0.27 16.76
N ASN A 386 6.96 0.66 18.04
CA ASN A 386 6.89 2.03 18.53
C ASN A 386 8.14 2.40 19.31
N PRO A 387 8.89 3.46 18.90
CA PRO A 387 10.08 3.89 19.65
C PRO A 387 9.83 4.21 21.13
N SER A 388 8.60 4.59 21.51
CA SER A 388 8.22 4.86 22.91
C SER A 388 8.20 3.59 23.77
N LYS A 389 7.94 2.43 23.15
CA LYS A 389 7.92 1.11 23.83
C LYS A 389 9.32 0.48 23.95
N LEU A 390 10.38 1.14 23.43
CA LEU A 390 11.74 0.63 23.52
C LEU A 390 12.16 0.52 25.00
N PRO A 391 12.60 -0.66 25.46
CA PRO A 391 13.09 -0.84 26.83
C PRO A 391 14.23 0.13 27.17
N PRO A 392 14.39 0.54 28.44
CA PRO A 392 15.52 1.35 28.87
C PRO A 392 16.86 0.72 28.49
N GLY A 393 17.84 1.54 28.10
CA GLY A 393 19.12 1.06 27.55
C GLY A 393 19.86 0.03 28.40
N GLY A 394 19.70 0.08 29.74
CA GLY A 394 20.28 -0.93 30.65
C GLY A 394 19.62 -2.33 30.58
N LYS A 395 18.45 -2.45 29.96
CA LYS A 395 17.74 -3.72 29.76
C LYS A 395 17.84 -4.25 28.32
N VAL A 396 18.54 -3.56 27.43
CA VAL A 396 18.73 -3.96 26.05
C VAL A 396 20.12 -4.58 25.89
N ALA A 397 20.17 -5.86 25.57
CA ALA A 397 21.41 -6.56 25.23
C ALA A 397 21.77 -6.32 23.74
N GLU A 398 20.78 -6.39 22.85
CA GLU A 398 20.99 -6.27 21.42
C GLU A 398 19.76 -5.68 20.73
N LEU A 399 19.99 -4.79 19.76
CA LEU A 399 18.97 -4.28 18.84
C LEU A 399 19.23 -4.82 17.44
N ARG A 400 18.17 -5.31 16.80
CA ARG A 400 18.21 -5.81 15.43
C ARG A 400 17.19 -5.09 14.56
N GLU A 401 17.63 -4.72 13.38
CA GLU A 401 16.80 -4.08 12.37
C GLU A 401 16.33 -5.09 11.29
N PRO A 402 15.15 -4.88 10.69
CA PRO A 402 14.68 -5.72 9.61
C PRO A 402 15.46 -5.44 8.32
N ILE A 403 15.96 -6.52 7.71
CA ILE A 403 16.68 -6.49 6.43
C ILE A 403 15.75 -7.04 5.35
N ILE A 404 15.74 -6.37 4.21
CA ILE A 404 15.07 -6.79 2.99
C ILE A 404 16.08 -7.22 1.93
N VAL A 405 15.67 -8.12 1.07
CA VAL A 405 16.34 -8.37 -0.23
C VAL A 405 15.62 -7.54 -1.27
N ALA A 406 16.32 -6.57 -1.81
CA ALA A 406 15.84 -5.66 -2.84
C ALA A 406 16.34 -6.10 -4.21
N ASN A 407 15.43 -6.20 -5.18
CA ASN A 407 15.69 -6.47 -6.58
C ASN A 407 15.44 -5.19 -7.38
N ILE A 408 16.47 -4.70 -8.06
CA ILE A 408 16.42 -3.45 -8.83
C ILE A 408 16.78 -3.79 -10.28
N LEU A 409 15.88 -3.47 -11.21
CA LEU A 409 16.18 -3.49 -12.64
C LEU A 409 16.44 -2.07 -13.11
N VAL A 410 17.53 -1.85 -13.81
CA VAL A 410 17.95 -0.50 -14.22
C VAL A 410 18.79 -0.55 -15.52
N PRO A 411 18.61 0.39 -16.46
CA PRO A 411 19.48 0.52 -17.63
C PRO A 411 20.94 0.76 -17.22
N PRO A 412 21.93 0.24 -18.00
CA PRO A 412 23.36 0.33 -17.68
C PRO A 412 23.87 1.75 -17.40
N GLU A 413 23.34 2.76 -18.11
CA GLU A 413 23.72 4.16 -17.95
C GLU A 413 23.38 4.76 -16.57
N HIS A 414 22.42 4.20 -15.86
CA HIS A 414 21.98 4.69 -14.54
C HIS A 414 22.51 3.86 -13.37
N VAL A 415 23.21 2.76 -13.62
CA VAL A 415 23.73 1.83 -12.58
C VAL A 415 24.57 2.57 -11.53
N GLY A 416 25.49 3.45 -11.96
CA GLY A 416 26.37 4.17 -11.04
C GLY A 416 25.62 4.99 -9.99
N GLY A 417 24.53 5.68 -10.38
CA GLY A 417 23.67 6.44 -9.47
C GLY A 417 22.94 5.55 -8.46
N VAL A 418 22.46 4.40 -8.93
CA VAL A 418 21.75 3.42 -8.09
C VAL A 418 22.68 2.74 -7.10
N LEU A 419 23.90 2.34 -7.54
CA LEU A 419 24.90 1.77 -6.64
C LEU A 419 25.25 2.73 -5.50
N LYS A 420 25.48 4.00 -5.83
CA LYS A 420 25.75 5.04 -4.82
C LYS A 420 24.59 5.19 -3.85
N LEU A 421 23.35 5.24 -4.35
CA LEU A 421 22.16 5.32 -3.50
C LEU A 421 22.08 4.12 -2.52
N CYS A 422 22.28 2.90 -3.02
CA CYS A 422 22.26 1.70 -2.19
C CYS A 422 23.37 1.74 -1.12
N GLN A 423 24.56 2.22 -1.45
CA GLN A 423 25.66 2.40 -0.48
C GLN A 423 25.32 3.46 0.58
N ASP A 424 24.79 4.62 0.17
CA ASP A 424 24.36 5.69 1.08
C ASP A 424 23.28 5.20 2.08
N LYS A 425 22.49 4.20 1.66
CA LYS A 425 21.45 3.52 2.46
C LYS A 425 21.92 2.25 3.15
N ARG A 426 23.22 2.10 3.37
CA ARG A 426 23.84 0.96 4.07
C ARG A 426 23.57 -0.40 3.41
N GLY A 427 23.32 -0.41 2.10
CA GLY A 427 23.04 -1.61 1.33
C GLY A 427 24.29 -2.47 1.11
N VAL A 428 24.08 -3.78 1.18
CA VAL A 428 25.09 -4.80 0.88
C VAL A 428 24.74 -5.47 -0.44
N GLN A 429 25.60 -5.29 -1.45
CA GLN A 429 25.40 -5.90 -2.77
C GLN A 429 25.56 -7.43 -2.70
N LYS A 430 24.57 -8.17 -3.18
CA LYS A 430 24.59 -9.64 -3.26
C LYS A 430 24.89 -10.13 -4.67
N LYS A 431 24.18 -9.60 -5.65
CA LYS A 431 24.34 -9.98 -7.06
C LYS A 431 24.25 -8.75 -7.95
N MET A 432 24.93 -8.84 -9.08
CA MET A 432 24.82 -7.88 -10.18
C MET A 432 24.97 -8.68 -11.47
N LEU A 433 23.90 -8.69 -12.26
CA LEU A 433 23.83 -9.47 -13.49
C LEU A 433 23.32 -8.59 -14.63
N GLN A 434 23.86 -8.78 -15.80
CA GLN A 434 23.29 -8.21 -17.01
C GLN A 434 22.22 -9.17 -17.54
N LEU A 435 20.98 -8.69 -17.68
CA LEU A 435 19.85 -9.42 -18.21
C LEU A 435 19.35 -8.68 -19.45
N GLY A 436 19.70 -9.19 -20.63
CA GLY A 436 19.41 -8.54 -21.89
C GLY A 436 19.97 -7.10 -21.93
N THR A 437 19.09 -6.11 -22.05
CA THR A 437 19.41 -4.68 -22.11
C THR A 437 19.48 -4.00 -20.73
N GLN A 438 19.11 -4.69 -19.67
CA GLN A 438 19.04 -4.15 -18.32
C GLN A 438 20.06 -4.80 -17.38
N MET A 439 20.37 -4.09 -16.29
CA MET A 439 21.16 -4.59 -15.18
C MET A 439 20.22 -4.97 -14.02
N SER A 440 20.34 -6.18 -13.54
CA SER A 440 19.69 -6.66 -12.32
C SER A 440 20.65 -6.52 -11.16
N LEU A 441 20.24 -5.74 -10.15
CA LEU A 441 20.99 -5.52 -8.93
C LEU A 441 20.21 -6.11 -7.76
N GLN A 442 20.85 -6.99 -6.99
CA GLN A 442 20.28 -7.51 -5.77
C GLN A 442 21.06 -7.01 -4.57
N TYR A 443 20.35 -6.39 -3.63
CA TYR A 443 20.91 -5.79 -2.43
C TYR A 443 20.19 -6.28 -1.18
N GLU A 444 20.90 -6.48 -0.09
CA GLU A 444 20.33 -6.43 1.25
C GLU A 444 20.34 -5.00 1.75
N LEU A 445 19.17 -4.50 2.12
CA LEU A 445 18.96 -3.13 2.61
C LEU A 445 18.22 -3.16 3.95
N PRO A 446 18.58 -2.29 4.91
CA PRO A 446 17.75 -2.07 6.09
C PRO A 446 16.41 -1.44 5.68
N LEU A 447 15.30 -2.06 6.08
CA LEU A 447 13.97 -1.59 5.72
C LEU A 447 13.72 -0.15 6.20
N ALA A 448 14.25 0.22 7.36
CA ALA A 448 14.14 1.58 7.91
C ALA A 448 14.75 2.66 7.00
N GLU A 449 15.76 2.32 6.19
CA GLU A 449 16.38 3.26 5.24
C GLU A 449 15.60 3.33 3.91
N VAL A 450 14.76 2.33 3.64
CA VAL A 450 13.96 2.25 2.41
C VAL A 450 12.62 2.96 2.59
N VAL A 451 11.98 2.78 3.73
CA VAL A 451 10.63 3.28 4.02
C VAL A 451 10.50 4.80 3.85
N LEU A 452 11.54 5.59 4.08
CA LEU A 452 11.39 7.06 4.14
C LEU A 452 11.49 7.75 2.77
N ASP A 453 12.57 7.54 2.02
CA ASP A 453 12.87 8.35 0.81
C ASP A 453 13.55 7.56 -0.31
N PHE A 454 13.78 6.26 -0.13
CA PHE A 454 14.56 5.46 -1.09
C PHE A 454 13.90 5.44 -2.47
N PHE A 455 12.60 5.25 -2.53
CA PHE A 455 11.87 5.12 -3.80
C PHE A 455 11.94 6.42 -4.63
N ASP A 456 11.72 7.57 -4.00
CA ASP A 456 11.83 8.88 -4.65
C ASP A 456 13.25 9.15 -5.16
N ARG A 457 14.25 8.79 -4.33
CA ARG A 457 15.67 8.92 -4.71
C ARG A 457 16.10 7.95 -5.80
N LEU A 458 15.55 6.74 -5.80
CA LEU A 458 15.78 5.75 -6.85
C LEU A 458 15.25 6.25 -8.20
N LYS A 459 14.00 6.75 -8.20
CA LYS A 459 13.42 7.38 -9.40
C LYS A 459 14.27 8.56 -9.89
N SER A 460 14.70 9.41 -8.97
CA SER A 460 15.55 10.56 -9.34
C SER A 460 16.92 10.12 -9.88
N ALA A 461 17.59 9.15 -9.26
CA ALA A 461 18.90 8.64 -9.67
C ALA A 461 18.86 7.94 -11.03
N SER A 462 17.75 7.32 -11.38
CA SER A 462 17.53 6.58 -12.61
C SER A 462 16.72 7.33 -13.67
N ARG A 463 16.34 8.58 -13.40
CA ARG A 463 15.40 9.37 -14.24
C ARG A 463 14.08 8.65 -14.50
N GLY A 464 13.60 7.85 -13.54
CA GLY A 464 12.38 7.08 -13.62
C GLY A 464 12.51 5.70 -14.27
N TYR A 465 13.71 5.31 -14.74
CA TYR A 465 13.92 4.04 -15.45
C TYR A 465 14.23 2.84 -14.54
N ALA A 466 14.49 3.03 -13.25
CA ALA A 466 14.70 1.90 -12.34
C ALA A 466 13.38 1.42 -11.75
N SER A 467 13.15 0.13 -11.83
CA SER A 467 12.10 -0.55 -11.09
C SER A 467 12.66 -1.23 -9.84
N PHE A 468 11.83 -1.36 -8.83
CA PHE A 468 12.19 -1.81 -7.49
C PHE A 468 11.14 -2.74 -6.95
N ASP A 469 11.58 -3.89 -6.46
CA ASP A 469 10.78 -4.84 -5.71
C ASP A 469 11.59 -5.36 -4.52
N TYR A 470 10.93 -5.76 -3.43
CA TYR A 470 11.64 -6.24 -2.26
C TYR A 470 10.86 -7.25 -1.44
N GLU A 471 11.59 -8.11 -0.76
CA GLU A 471 11.07 -9.06 0.20
C GLU A 471 11.79 -8.97 1.54
N PHE A 472 11.06 -9.23 2.63
CA PHE A 472 11.68 -9.34 3.94
C PHE A 472 12.57 -10.58 4.00
N SER A 473 13.78 -10.41 4.54
CA SER A 473 14.74 -11.50 4.69
C SER A 473 14.88 -11.94 6.15
N HIS A 474 15.48 -11.10 6.99
CA HIS A 474 15.80 -11.45 8.37
C HIS A 474 15.99 -10.20 9.23
N PHE A 475 16.19 -10.40 10.54
CA PHE A 475 16.62 -9.36 11.45
C PHE A 475 18.14 -9.42 11.64
N GLN A 476 18.80 -8.26 11.57
CA GLN A 476 20.25 -8.15 11.72
C GLN A 476 20.60 -7.17 12.82
N ARG A 477 21.59 -7.54 13.65
CA ARG A 477 22.15 -6.67 14.68
C ARG A 477 22.72 -5.39 14.06
N ALA A 478 22.36 -4.24 14.65
CA ALA A 478 22.87 -2.93 14.24
C ALA A 478 23.04 -1.98 15.44
N PRO A 479 24.01 -1.05 15.39
CA PRO A 479 24.20 -0.04 16.43
C PRO A 479 23.12 1.04 16.33
N LEU A 480 21.91 0.73 16.75
CA LEU A 480 20.76 1.61 16.72
C LEU A 480 20.61 2.41 18.00
N VAL A 481 20.09 3.63 17.87
CA VAL A 481 19.80 4.53 18.98
C VAL A 481 18.43 5.15 18.82
N LYS A 482 17.74 5.40 19.94
CA LYS A 482 16.51 6.17 19.96
C LYS A 482 16.86 7.65 19.94
N LEU A 483 16.29 8.37 18.99
CA LEU A 483 16.37 9.81 18.84
C LEU A 483 15.05 10.41 19.29
N ASP A 484 15.09 11.16 20.40
CA ASP A 484 13.93 11.87 20.94
C ASP A 484 13.95 13.34 20.49
N VAL A 485 12.77 13.89 20.21
CA VAL A 485 12.57 15.33 19.95
C VAL A 485 11.98 15.99 21.19
N LEU A 486 12.59 17.08 21.62
CA LEU A 486 12.11 17.88 22.74
C LEU A 486 11.73 19.28 22.26
N ILE A 487 10.55 19.76 22.68
CA ILE A 487 10.08 21.11 22.43
C ILE A 487 9.93 21.83 23.76
N ASN A 488 10.68 22.90 23.96
CA ASN A 488 10.82 23.61 25.24
C ASN A 488 11.25 22.73 26.43
N GLY A 489 11.88 21.60 26.16
CA GLY A 489 12.32 20.65 27.18
C GLY A 489 11.36 19.47 27.37
N ASP A 490 10.14 19.54 26.85
CA ASP A 490 9.17 18.45 26.90
C ASP A 490 9.37 17.50 25.72
N ARG A 491 9.41 16.21 26.00
CA ARG A 491 9.58 15.17 24.97
C ARG A 491 8.28 14.96 24.21
N VAL A 492 8.35 14.98 22.87
CA VAL A 492 7.24 14.70 21.98
C VAL A 492 7.40 13.27 21.47
N ASP A 493 6.66 12.32 22.06
CA ASP A 493 6.75 10.89 21.81
C ASP A 493 6.43 10.52 20.35
N ALA A 494 5.46 11.18 19.74
CA ALA A 494 5.05 10.98 18.35
C ALA A 494 6.15 11.33 17.31
N LEU A 495 7.20 12.06 17.72
CA LEU A 495 8.35 12.44 16.89
C LEU A 495 9.61 11.62 17.18
N SER A 496 9.54 10.67 18.12
CA SER A 496 10.68 9.81 18.44
C SER A 496 10.90 8.79 17.33
N ILE A 497 12.16 8.58 16.94
CA ILE A 497 12.56 7.61 15.90
C ILE A 497 13.73 6.74 16.37
N ILE A 498 13.87 5.57 15.78
CA ILE A 498 15.05 4.71 15.96
C ILE A 498 15.91 4.84 14.69
N VAL A 499 17.17 5.20 14.87
CA VAL A 499 18.10 5.46 13.78
C VAL A 499 19.44 4.79 14.01
N HIS A 500 20.21 4.57 12.97
CA HIS A 500 21.59 4.11 13.07
C HIS A 500 22.46 5.18 13.76
N ARG A 501 23.36 4.75 14.67
CA ARG A 501 24.20 5.67 15.46
C ARG A 501 25.00 6.63 14.61
N ASP A 502 25.58 6.16 13.51
CA ASP A 502 26.45 6.96 12.66
C ASP A 502 25.70 8.10 11.92
N THR A 503 24.41 7.90 11.65
CA THR A 503 23.56 8.89 10.99
C THR A 503 22.73 9.72 11.96
N ALA A 504 22.75 9.38 13.25
CA ALA A 504 21.87 9.99 14.27
C ALA A 504 22.06 11.52 14.40
N TYR A 505 23.30 12.00 14.35
CA TYR A 505 23.59 13.44 14.41
C TYR A 505 22.99 14.20 13.24
N GLN A 506 23.25 13.71 12.03
CA GLN A 506 22.75 14.35 10.81
C GLN A 506 21.21 14.31 10.75
N ARG A 507 20.61 13.16 11.03
CA ARG A 507 19.15 13.00 11.10
C ARG A 507 18.51 13.90 12.13
N GLY A 508 19.13 13.99 13.34
CA GLY A 508 18.65 14.86 14.41
C GLY A 508 18.72 16.34 14.01
N ARG A 509 19.78 16.76 13.34
CA ARG A 509 19.94 18.13 12.87
C ARG A 509 18.92 18.48 11.78
N ASP A 510 18.81 17.64 10.75
CA ASP A 510 17.88 17.86 9.64
C ASP A 510 16.43 17.92 10.14
N LEU A 511 16.06 17.07 11.10
CA LEU A 511 14.75 17.06 11.72
C LEU A 511 14.48 18.35 12.51
N VAL A 512 15.44 18.79 13.33
CA VAL A 512 15.31 20.03 14.13
C VAL A 512 15.24 21.26 13.23
N ASP A 513 16.06 21.33 12.17
CA ASP A 513 16.04 22.43 11.20
C ASP A 513 14.70 22.47 10.44
N LYS A 514 14.18 21.30 10.03
CA LYS A 514 12.87 21.21 9.35
C LYS A 514 11.71 21.62 10.27
N MET A 515 11.73 21.17 11.51
CA MET A 515 10.73 21.58 12.50
C MET A 515 10.79 23.10 12.79
N GLN A 516 11.98 23.70 12.77
CA GLN A 516 12.13 25.15 12.92
C GLN A 516 11.43 25.91 11.78
N GLU A 517 11.42 25.37 10.56
CA GLU A 517 10.70 25.95 9.42
C GLU A 517 9.19 25.85 9.57
N LEU A 518 8.70 24.70 10.07
CA LEU A 518 7.27 24.37 10.12
C LEU A 518 6.56 24.96 11.35
N ILE A 519 7.22 25.01 12.51
CA ILE A 519 6.61 25.56 13.72
C ILE A 519 6.46 27.06 13.60
N PRO A 520 5.23 27.61 13.69
CA PRO A 520 5.00 29.05 13.57
C PRO A 520 5.59 29.83 14.76
N ARG A 521 5.98 31.09 14.52
CA ARG A 521 6.44 31.96 15.57
C ARG A 521 5.33 32.23 16.57
N GLN A 522 5.60 31.97 17.84
CA GLN A 522 4.68 32.20 18.95
C GLN A 522 5.09 33.43 19.78
N MET A 523 4.32 33.76 20.81
CA MET A 523 4.60 34.92 21.68
C MET A 523 5.88 34.76 22.51
N PHE A 524 6.43 33.55 22.59
CA PHE A 524 7.67 33.21 23.28
C PHE A 524 8.61 32.41 22.32
N GLU A 525 9.87 32.32 22.72
CA GLU A 525 10.86 31.50 21.97
C GLU A 525 10.61 30.04 22.20
N VAL A 526 10.49 29.25 21.09
CA VAL A 526 10.32 27.81 21.14
C VAL A 526 11.68 27.15 20.88
N ALA A 527 12.20 26.41 21.84
CA ALA A 527 13.43 25.65 21.71
C ALA A 527 13.07 24.24 21.18
N ILE A 528 13.72 23.82 20.08
CA ILE A 528 13.58 22.51 19.48
C ILE A 528 14.92 21.79 19.65
N GLN A 529 14.91 20.58 20.17
CA GLN A 529 16.12 19.82 20.44
C GLN A 529 15.94 18.36 19.99
N ALA A 530 17.00 17.78 19.46
CA ALA A 530 17.10 16.33 19.25
C ALA A 530 18.09 15.76 20.26
N ALA A 531 17.70 14.65 20.92
CA ALA A 531 18.51 14.06 21.98
C ALA A 531 18.58 12.53 21.87
N ILE A 532 19.69 11.95 22.29
CA ILE A 532 19.88 10.51 22.50
C ILE A 532 20.01 10.29 24.01
N GLY A 533 18.98 9.69 24.62
CA GLY A 533 18.88 9.58 26.07
C GLY A 533 18.83 10.96 26.75
N SER A 534 19.87 11.30 27.51
CA SER A 534 20.02 12.63 28.15
C SER A 534 20.86 13.62 27.36
N GLN A 535 21.54 13.18 26.30
CA GLN A 535 22.47 14.02 25.54
C GLN A 535 21.75 14.71 24.38
N VAL A 536 21.71 16.04 24.40
CA VAL A 536 21.23 16.84 23.28
C VAL A 536 22.31 16.87 22.20
N ILE A 537 21.96 16.42 20.97
CA ILE A 537 22.88 16.34 19.82
C ILE A 537 22.65 17.44 18.80
N ALA A 538 21.43 17.99 18.70
CA ALA A 538 21.10 19.10 17.81
C ALA A 538 20.11 20.04 18.51
N ARG A 539 20.16 21.33 18.16
CA ARG A 539 19.26 22.35 18.69
C ARG A 539 19.02 23.45 17.68
N ALA A 540 17.74 23.87 17.58
CA ALA A 540 17.33 25.09 16.91
C ALA A 540 16.34 25.86 17.78
N SER A 541 16.00 27.09 17.43
CA SER A 541 14.97 27.87 18.13
C SER A 541 14.15 28.72 17.18
N VAL A 542 12.84 28.71 17.37
CA VAL A 542 11.90 29.58 16.68
C VAL A 542 11.79 30.90 17.49
N LYS A 543 12.22 32.02 16.91
CA LYS A 543 12.22 33.30 17.58
C LYS A 543 10.78 33.76 17.88
N ALA A 544 10.56 34.30 19.08
CA ALA A 544 9.29 34.87 19.48
C ALA A 544 8.82 36.00 18.55
N LEU A 545 7.51 36.14 18.37
CA LEU A 545 6.91 37.30 17.75
C LEU A 545 7.36 38.58 18.52
N ARG A 546 7.89 39.53 17.79
CA ARG A 546 8.31 40.82 18.38
C ARG A 546 7.24 41.87 18.13
N LYS A 547 6.56 42.32 19.18
CA LYS A 547 5.82 43.55 19.13
C LYS A 547 6.82 44.68 19.22
N ASN A 548 6.80 45.63 18.29
CA ASN A 548 7.69 46.80 18.35
C ASN A 548 7.23 47.74 19.46
N VAL A 549 7.65 47.45 20.69
CA VAL A 549 7.30 48.24 21.88
C VAL A 549 7.97 49.62 21.88
N LEU A 550 8.96 49.82 21.00
CA LEU A 550 9.70 51.07 20.86
C LEU A 550 9.10 52.02 19.80
N ALA A 551 8.14 51.54 18.99
CA ALA A 551 7.55 52.36 17.91
C ALA A 551 6.89 53.65 18.39
N LYS A 552 6.44 53.69 19.64
CA LYS A 552 5.82 54.89 20.27
C LYS A 552 6.79 55.68 21.15
N CYS A 553 8.10 55.35 21.18
CA CYS A 553 9.11 56.07 21.96
C CYS A 553 9.75 57.11 21.07
N TYR A 554 9.18 58.36 21.09
CA TYR A 554 9.79 59.53 20.48
C TYR A 554 10.85 60.08 21.44
N GLY A 555 12.08 60.29 20.95
CA GLY A 555 13.19 60.91 21.68
C GLY A 555 14.22 59.94 22.27
N GLY A 556 15.37 60.48 22.69
CA GLY A 556 16.57 59.76 23.08
C GLY A 556 16.59 59.11 24.47
N ASP A 557 15.46 58.84 25.12
CA ASP A 557 15.42 58.22 26.45
C ASP A 557 15.80 56.73 26.40
N VAL A 558 17.10 56.49 26.54
CA VAL A 558 17.72 55.16 26.55
C VAL A 558 17.22 54.37 27.76
N THR A 559 16.97 54.97 28.89
CA THR A 559 16.55 54.28 30.12
C THR A 559 15.13 53.73 30.00
N ARG A 560 14.22 54.50 29.40
CA ARG A 560 12.84 54.06 29.12
C ARG A 560 12.79 52.91 28.06
N LYS A 561 13.60 53.02 27.02
CA LYS A 561 13.75 51.95 25.99
C LYS A 561 14.24 50.67 26.62
N ARG A 562 15.24 50.72 27.51
CA ARG A 562 15.79 49.55 28.20
C ARG A 562 14.76 48.89 29.13
N LYS A 563 14.04 49.69 29.95
CA LYS A 563 12.96 49.17 30.82
C LYS A 563 11.82 48.52 30.06
N LEU A 564 11.43 49.05 28.91
CA LEU A 564 10.39 48.46 28.05
C LEU A 564 10.85 47.10 27.45
N LEU A 565 12.10 47.01 27.04
CA LEU A 565 12.68 45.76 26.53
C LEU A 565 12.82 44.71 27.63
N GLU A 566 13.21 45.12 28.86
CA GLU A 566 13.30 44.22 30.03
C GLU A 566 11.90 43.71 30.41
N LYS A 567 10.87 44.54 30.50
CA LYS A 567 9.48 44.11 30.72
C LYS A 567 8.97 43.19 29.65
N GLN A 568 9.31 43.42 28.38
CA GLN A 568 8.95 42.52 27.29
C GLN A 568 9.64 41.16 27.44
N LYS A 569 10.91 41.12 27.86
CA LYS A 569 11.68 39.89 28.11
C LYS A 569 11.10 39.09 29.27
N GLU A 570 10.75 39.77 30.39
CA GLU A 570 10.09 39.11 31.53
C GLU A 570 8.70 38.60 31.19
N GLY A 571 7.89 39.37 30.44
CA GLY A 571 6.57 38.94 29.97
C GLY A 571 6.65 37.68 29.11
N LYS A 572 7.62 37.59 28.19
CA LYS A 572 7.87 36.41 27.35
C LYS A 572 8.34 35.20 28.17
N LYS A 573 9.15 35.43 29.22
CA LYS A 573 9.59 34.36 30.12
C LYS A 573 8.41 33.77 30.92
N ARG A 574 7.47 34.60 31.37
CA ARG A 574 6.23 34.15 32.05
C ARG A 574 5.30 33.39 31.08
N MET A 575 5.11 33.90 29.85
CA MET A 575 4.30 33.21 28.83
C MET A 575 4.87 31.82 28.46
N LYS A 576 6.20 31.68 28.42
CA LYS A 576 6.85 30.40 28.20
C LYS A 576 6.56 29.36 29.29
N GLN A 577 6.33 29.82 30.54
CA GLN A 577 6.01 28.93 31.67
C GLN A 577 4.52 28.51 31.71
N LEU A 578 3.64 29.22 31.01
CA LEU A 578 2.19 29.04 31.04
C LEU A 578 1.62 28.59 29.69
N GLY A 579 2.38 28.72 28.60
CA GLY A 579 1.90 28.43 27.24
C GLY A 579 2.28 27.04 26.75
N THR A 580 1.30 26.30 26.26
CA THR A 580 1.52 25.13 25.42
C THR A 580 1.98 25.57 24.03
N VAL A 581 2.91 24.79 23.43
CA VAL A 581 3.37 25.06 22.07
C VAL A 581 2.40 24.41 21.10
N GLU A 582 1.80 25.19 20.20
CA GLU A 582 1.04 24.64 19.07
C GLU A 582 2.02 24.04 18.06
N ILE A 583 1.88 22.75 17.83
CA ILE A 583 2.67 22.01 16.84
C ILE A 583 1.72 21.72 15.67
N PRO A 584 1.96 22.27 14.47
CA PRO A 584 1.12 22.00 13.31
C PRO A 584 1.27 20.55 12.86
N GLN A 585 0.25 20.02 12.18
CA GLN A 585 0.22 18.64 11.68
C GLN A 585 1.41 18.32 10.79
N GLU A 586 1.82 19.25 9.94
CA GLU A 586 2.95 19.11 9.02
C GLU A 586 4.28 18.87 9.75
N ALA A 587 4.40 19.32 11.00
CA ALA A 587 5.61 19.10 11.80
C ALA A 587 5.76 17.63 12.23
N PHE A 588 4.67 16.88 12.39
CA PHE A 588 4.73 15.43 12.65
C PHE A 588 5.18 14.64 11.41
N LEU A 589 4.86 15.14 10.22
CA LEU A 589 5.32 14.60 8.95
C LEU A 589 6.73 15.07 8.56
N ALA A 590 7.33 15.98 9.33
CA ALA A 590 8.68 16.51 9.07
C ALA A 590 9.72 15.38 8.98
N VAL A 591 9.53 14.27 9.70
CA VAL A 591 10.40 13.09 9.66
C VAL A 591 10.47 12.48 8.25
N LEU A 592 9.36 12.49 7.51
CA LEU A 592 9.26 12.00 6.14
C LEU A 592 9.95 12.95 5.13
N GLN A 593 10.10 14.21 5.48
CA GLN A 593 10.65 15.25 4.62
C GLN A 593 12.16 15.47 4.85
N VAL A 594 12.74 14.84 5.86
CA VAL A 594 14.17 14.90 6.16
C VAL A 594 14.97 14.27 5.01
N GLY A 595 15.79 15.09 4.33
CA GLY A 595 16.59 14.64 3.17
C GLY A 595 16.02 15.00 1.80
N LYS A 596 14.80 15.53 1.71
CA LYS A 596 14.29 16.16 0.47
C LYS A 596 14.86 17.59 0.37
N LYS A 597 15.96 17.76 -0.35
CA LYS A 597 16.49 19.05 -0.83
C LYS A 597 16.35 19.11 -2.33
#